data_8ab7ef35e8e597fd9a6e6cd4739918c0
#
_entry.id   8ab7ef35e8e597fd9a6e6cd4739918c0
#
_cell.length_a   1.000
_cell.length_b   1.000
_cell.length_c   1.000
_cell.angle_alpha   90.00
_cell.angle_beta   90.00
_cell.angle_gamma   90.00
#
_symmetry.space_group_name_H-M   'P 1'
#
loop_
_entity.id
_entity.type
_entity.pdbx_description
1 polymer ?
#
loop_
_entity_poly.entity_id
_entity_poly.type
_entity_poly.pdbx_seq_one_letter_code
_entity_poly.pdbx_strand_id
1 'polypeptide(L)'
;PTRRSSDLPLPRISDRGPIDPMEEGDFSAFVFKIQANMDPKHRDRLAFVKIVSGTFERNKPYTHVRLNKALKFSSPNAFFAEKKEIVDISYPGDIVGLHDTGNFKIGDTLTEGETMNFRGIPSFSPEHFRYINNADPLKAKQLEKGIDQLMDEGVAQLFTLEMNNRKVIGTVGALQYEVIQYRLEHEYGAKCTYENFP
;
A
#
# COMPACT_ATOMS: atom_id res chain seq x y z
N PRO A 1 16.68 9.02 -28.53
CA PRO A 1 15.30 9.39 -28.81
C PRO A 1 14.87 10.48 -27.87
N THR A 2 14.48 11.63 -28.40
CA THR A 2 13.90 12.73 -27.63
C THR A 2 12.55 12.26 -27.10
N ARG A 3 12.42 12.17 -25.77
CA ARG A 3 11.13 11.91 -25.12
C ARG A 3 10.15 13.03 -25.53
N ARG A 4 8.95 12.64 -25.95
CA ARG A 4 7.89 13.63 -26.21
C ARG A 4 7.50 14.29 -24.88
N SER A 5 7.07 15.53 -24.90
CA SER A 5 6.60 16.23 -23.71
C SER A 5 5.46 15.50 -22.99
N SER A 6 4.69 14.67 -23.72
CA SER A 6 3.65 13.79 -23.16
C SER A 6 4.20 12.60 -22.35
N ASP A 7 5.49 12.30 -22.45
CA ASP A 7 6.13 11.16 -21.77
C ASP A 7 6.77 11.57 -20.42
N LEU A 8 6.75 12.86 -20.11
CA LEU A 8 7.28 13.38 -18.85
C LEU A 8 6.29 13.18 -17.72
N PRO A 9 6.77 12.87 -16.51
CA PRO A 9 5.91 12.76 -15.35
C PRO A 9 5.26 14.11 -15.03
N LEU A 10 3.96 14.08 -14.71
CA LEU A 10 3.21 15.28 -14.34
C LEU A 10 3.43 15.65 -12.88
N PRO A 11 3.32 16.95 -12.53
CA PRO A 11 3.34 17.41 -11.16
C PRO A 11 2.29 16.72 -10.29
N ARG A 12 2.63 16.43 -9.03
CA ARG A 12 1.74 15.85 -8.04
C ARG A 12 1.43 16.86 -6.95
N ILE A 13 0.20 16.84 -6.48
CA ILE A 13 -0.24 17.74 -5.40
C ILE A 13 0.05 17.11 -4.05
N SER A 14 0.80 17.85 -3.22
CA SER A 14 1.01 17.53 -1.82
C SER A 14 0.25 18.50 -0.92
N ASP A 15 0.26 18.27 0.39
CA ASP A 15 -0.23 19.22 1.40
C ASP A 15 0.59 20.52 1.47
N ARG A 16 1.78 20.52 0.88
CA ARG A 16 2.65 21.71 0.72
C ARG A 16 2.55 22.37 -0.67
N GLY A 17 1.66 21.90 -1.53
CA GLY A 17 1.49 22.41 -2.89
C GLY A 17 1.95 21.42 -3.97
N PRO A 18 1.99 21.86 -5.22
CA PRO A 18 2.43 21.02 -6.33
C PRO A 18 3.94 20.76 -6.24
N ILE A 19 4.30 19.50 -6.49
CA ILE A 19 5.70 19.04 -6.62
C ILE A 19 5.94 18.76 -8.10
N ASP A 20 6.84 19.53 -8.70
CA ASP A 20 7.24 19.34 -10.09
C ASP A 20 8.39 18.31 -10.17
N PRO A 21 8.19 17.19 -10.85
CA PRO A 21 9.23 16.18 -10.99
C PRO A 21 10.43 16.61 -11.85
N MET A 22 10.28 17.70 -12.59
CA MET A 22 11.34 18.25 -13.45
C MET A 22 12.21 19.29 -12.76
N GLU A 23 11.79 19.79 -11.60
CA GLU A 23 12.61 20.67 -10.77
C GLU A 23 13.62 19.84 -9.96
N GLU A 24 14.83 20.36 -9.83
CA GLU A 24 15.80 19.81 -8.88
C GLU A 24 15.27 19.98 -7.46
N GLY A 25 15.20 18.90 -6.73
CA GLY A 25 14.67 18.93 -5.37
C GLY A 25 14.96 17.66 -4.60
N ASP A 26 14.61 17.68 -3.34
CA ASP A 26 14.74 16.54 -2.46
C ASP A 26 13.84 15.38 -2.90
N PHE A 27 14.25 14.18 -2.54
CA PHE A 27 13.49 12.98 -2.85
C PHE A 27 12.13 13.00 -2.17
N SER A 28 11.10 12.68 -2.95
CA SER A 28 9.77 12.37 -2.45
C SER A 28 9.11 11.27 -3.28
N ALA A 29 8.37 10.41 -2.61
CA ALA A 29 7.64 9.31 -3.23
C ALA A 29 6.44 8.90 -2.38
N PHE A 30 5.49 8.19 -2.98
CA PHE A 30 4.32 7.67 -2.27
C PHE A 30 4.01 6.22 -2.64
N VAL A 31 3.46 5.50 -1.68
CA VAL A 31 2.96 4.13 -1.86
C VAL A 31 1.58 4.19 -2.49
N PHE A 32 1.39 3.56 -3.65
CA PHE A 32 0.09 3.51 -4.33
C PHE A 32 -0.51 2.11 -4.40
N LYS A 33 0.29 1.07 -4.15
CA LYS A 33 -0.15 -0.32 -4.16
C LYS A 33 0.68 -1.15 -3.19
N ILE A 34 0.04 -2.10 -2.52
CA ILE A 34 0.70 -3.12 -1.72
C ILE A 34 0.22 -4.49 -2.19
N GLN A 35 1.15 -5.40 -2.40
CA GLN A 35 0.88 -6.75 -2.83
C GLN A 35 1.52 -7.74 -1.85
N ALA A 36 0.73 -8.72 -1.38
CA ALA A 36 1.26 -9.79 -0.57
C ALA A 36 2.26 -10.64 -1.36
N ASN A 37 3.25 -11.18 -0.69
CA ASN A 37 4.10 -12.19 -1.28
C ASN A 37 3.27 -13.45 -1.55
N MET A 38 3.43 -14.03 -2.73
CA MET A 38 2.72 -15.26 -3.11
C MET A 38 3.29 -16.51 -2.42
N ASP A 39 4.46 -16.42 -1.77
CA ASP A 39 5.03 -17.52 -1.00
C ASP A 39 4.48 -17.52 0.43
N PRO A 40 3.70 -18.54 0.85
CA PRO A 40 3.13 -18.63 2.20
C PRO A 40 4.18 -18.70 3.32
N LYS A 41 5.42 -19.06 2.99
CA LYS A 41 6.54 -19.16 3.94
C LYS A 41 7.16 -17.79 4.25
N HIS A 42 6.98 -16.81 3.37
CA HIS A 42 7.50 -15.46 3.52
C HIS A 42 6.33 -14.49 3.69
N ARG A 43 6.26 -13.86 4.86
CA ARG A 43 5.22 -12.87 5.19
C ARG A 43 5.53 -11.47 4.67
N ASP A 44 6.54 -11.34 3.83
CA ASP A 44 6.93 -10.07 3.26
C ASP A 44 5.91 -9.63 2.21
N ARG A 45 5.61 -8.34 2.23
CA ARG A 45 4.80 -7.69 1.22
C ARG A 45 5.69 -6.88 0.31
N LEU A 46 5.19 -6.54 -0.86
CA LEU A 46 5.83 -5.63 -1.79
C LEU A 46 5.03 -4.34 -1.86
N ALA A 47 5.63 -3.25 -1.41
CA ALA A 47 5.06 -1.91 -1.54
C ALA A 47 5.55 -1.28 -2.84
N PHE A 48 4.62 -0.90 -3.72
CA PHE A 48 4.92 -0.19 -4.96
C PHE A 48 4.89 1.30 -4.70
N VAL A 49 6.04 1.91 -4.93
CA VAL A 49 6.28 3.33 -4.66
C VAL A 49 6.50 4.06 -5.97
N LYS A 50 5.80 5.17 -6.18
CA LYS A 50 6.03 6.08 -7.29
C LYS A 50 6.91 7.23 -6.84
N ILE A 51 8.03 7.42 -7.53
CA ILE A 51 8.94 8.53 -7.28
C ILE A 51 8.35 9.79 -7.91
N VAL A 52 8.24 10.86 -7.12
CA VAL A 52 7.69 12.15 -7.56
C VAL A 52 8.80 13.15 -7.82
N SER A 53 9.77 13.28 -6.92
CA SER A 53 10.90 14.21 -7.04
C SER A 53 12.18 13.59 -6.53
N GLY A 54 13.31 14.18 -6.93
CA GLY A 54 14.62 13.70 -6.52
C GLY A 54 14.98 12.34 -7.07
N THR A 55 15.94 11.68 -6.45
CA THR A 55 16.49 10.40 -6.90
C THR A 55 16.42 9.38 -5.77
N PHE A 56 15.85 8.21 -6.06
CA PHE A 56 15.92 7.07 -5.15
C PHE A 56 17.25 6.33 -5.34
N GLU A 57 17.93 6.06 -4.23
CA GLU A 57 19.18 5.31 -4.21
C GLU A 57 19.09 4.11 -3.27
N ARG A 58 19.60 2.98 -3.71
CA ARG A 58 19.70 1.77 -2.92
C ARG A 58 20.55 2.01 -1.68
N ASN A 59 20.14 1.46 -0.54
CA ASN A 59 20.81 1.57 0.77
C ASN A 59 20.93 2.98 1.36
N LYS A 60 20.35 4.00 0.71
CA LYS A 60 20.23 5.34 1.29
C LYS A 60 19.07 5.37 2.29
N PRO A 61 19.19 6.07 3.42
CA PRO A 61 18.08 6.20 4.37
C PRO A 61 17.04 7.19 3.84
N TYR A 62 15.75 6.79 3.94
CA TYR A 62 14.60 7.65 3.65
C TYR A 62 13.66 7.66 4.84
N THR A 63 12.99 8.77 5.06
CA THR A 63 12.03 8.94 6.14
C THR A 63 10.65 8.46 5.71
N HIS A 64 10.12 7.47 6.41
CA HIS A 64 8.72 7.10 6.35
C HIS A 64 7.92 8.11 7.17
N VAL A 65 7.22 9.01 6.50
CA VAL A 65 6.64 10.20 7.14
C VAL A 65 5.63 9.84 8.23
N ARG A 66 4.67 8.96 7.94
CA ARG A 66 3.63 8.56 8.91
C ARG A 66 4.20 7.97 10.19
N LEU A 67 5.25 7.16 10.10
CA LEU A 67 5.87 6.52 11.26
C LEU A 67 7.03 7.32 11.85
N ASN A 68 7.42 8.40 11.19
CA ASN A 68 8.59 9.21 11.53
C ASN A 68 9.84 8.35 11.76
N LYS A 69 10.10 7.42 10.83
CA LYS A 69 11.16 6.42 10.95
C LYS A 69 12.02 6.39 9.69
N ALA A 70 13.33 6.36 9.87
CA ALA A 70 14.25 6.15 8.75
C ALA A 70 14.30 4.68 8.35
N LEU A 71 14.18 4.42 7.05
CA LEU A 71 14.24 3.09 6.44
C LEU A 71 15.30 3.06 5.36
N LYS A 72 15.99 1.92 5.23
CA LYS A 72 16.93 1.62 4.15
C LYS A 72 16.44 0.41 3.38
N PHE A 73 16.61 0.43 2.07
CA PHE A 73 16.17 -0.64 1.18
C PHE A 73 17.36 -1.25 0.47
N SER A 74 17.68 -2.49 0.79
CA SER A 74 18.82 -3.22 0.23
C SER A 74 18.53 -3.88 -1.12
N SER A 75 17.27 -4.13 -1.42
CA SER A 75 16.85 -4.86 -2.61
C SER A 75 15.61 -4.21 -3.25
N PRO A 76 15.68 -2.92 -3.65
CA PRO A 76 14.59 -2.29 -4.38
C PRO A 76 14.47 -2.92 -5.77
N ASN A 77 13.23 -3.17 -6.21
CA ASN A 77 12.96 -3.83 -7.47
C ASN A 77 12.33 -2.87 -8.48
N ALA A 78 12.87 -2.86 -9.69
CA ALA A 78 12.15 -2.36 -10.85
C ALA A 78 11.50 -3.52 -11.61
N PHE A 79 10.45 -3.22 -12.33
CA PHE A 79 9.68 -4.19 -13.09
C PHE A 79 9.77 -3.83 -14.58
N PHE A 80 10.59 -4.58 -15.31
CA PHE A 80 10.69 -4.47 -16.76
C PHE A 80 10.05 -5.72 -17.37
N ALA A 81 8.87 -5.54 -17.97
CA ALA A 81 8.08 -6.63 -18.51
C ALA A 81 7.76 -7.69 -17.42
N GLU A 82 8.22 -8.90 -17.56
CA GLU A 82 7.98 -10.00 -16.62
C GLU A 82 9.13 -10.23 -15.61
N LYS A 83 10.19 -9.43 -15.68
CA LYS A 83 11.38 -9.62 -14.84
C LYS A 83 11.45 -8.60 -13.71
N LYS A 84 11.73 -9.10 -12.51
CA LYS A 84 12.16 -8.29 -11.37
C LYS A 84 13.66 -8.10 -11.44
N GLU A 85 14.12 -6.86 -11.41
CA GLU A 85 15.54 -6.54 -11.35
C GLU A 85 15.81 -5.60 -10.18
N ILE A 86 16.89 -5.86 -9.44
CA ILE A 86 17.33 -4.95 -8.38
C ILE A 86 17.88 -3.70 -9.04
N VAL A 87 17.44 -2.53 -8.57
CA VAL A 87 17.90 -1.23 -9.08
C VAL A 87 18.71 -0.50 -8.03
N ASP A 88 19.78 0.14 -8.48
CA ASP A 88 20.62 0.96 -7.62
C ASP A 88 20.12 2.41 -7.55
N ILE A 89 19.58 2.92 -8.66
CA ILE A 89 19.10 4.30 -8.78
C ILE A 89 17.79 4.31 -9.58
N SER A 90 16.83 5.13 -9.14
CA SER A 90 15.56 5.37 -9.84
C SER A 90 15.20 6.86 -9.79
N TYR A 91 14.45 7.32 -10.79
CA TYR A 91 14.19 8.72 -11.09
C TYR A 91 12.71 9.08 -10.99
N PRO A 92 12.35 10.38 -10.96
CA PRO A 92 10.96 10.81 -10.97
C PRO A 92 10.14 10.17 -12.10
N GLY A 93 8.96 9.67 -11.75
CA GLY A 93 8.10 8.91 -12.65
C GLY A 93 8.31 7.40 -12.63
N ASP A 94 9.44 6.93 -12.11
CA ASP A 94 9.70 5.49 -11.96
C ASP A 94 8.85 4.88 -10.83
N ILE A 95 8.61 3.59 -10.96
CA ILE A 95 7.96 2.76 -9.95
C ILE A 95 8.97 1.76 -9.40
N VAL A 96 9.13 1.75 -8.09
CA VAL A 96 10.04 0.86 -7.38
C VAL A 96 9.25 -0.01 -6.41
N GLY A 97 9.52 -1.30 -6.40
CA GLY A 97 8.98 -2.22 -5.40
C GLY A 97 9.92 -2.32 -4.20
N LEU A 98 9.39 -2.06 -3.02
CA LEU A 98 10.13 -2.14 -1.76
C LEU A 98 9.60 -3.28 -0.91
N HIS A 99 10.50 -4.13 -0.42
CA HIS A 99 10.13 -5.17 0.53
C HIS A 99 9.66 -4.56 1.85
N ASP A 100 8.50 -5.01 2.32
CA ASP A 100 7.83 -4.49 3.49
C ASP A 100 7.37 -5.62 4.41
N THR A 101 7.68 -5.50 5.68
CA THR A 101 7.27 -6.44 6.74
C THR A 101 5.93 -6.07 7.40
N GLY A 102 5.19 -5.11 6.85
CA GLY A 102 3.90 -4.67 7.34
C GLY A 102 3.86 -3.23 7.85
N ASN A 103 4.85 -2.40 7.50
CA ASN A 103 4.93 -1.01 7.93
C ASN A 103 4.18 -0.06 7.00
N PHE A 104 4.16 -0.34 5.68
CA PHE A 104 3.54 0.53 4.70
C PHE A 104 2.03 0.37 4.62
N LYS A 105 1.38 1.50 4.35
CA LYS A 105 -0.02 1.62 3.94
C LYS A 105 -0.11 2.38 2.64
N ILE A 106 -1.15 2.11 1.85
CA ILE A 106 -1.41 2.91 0.64
C ILE A 106 -1.57 4.37 1.05
N GLY A 107 -0.89 5.27 0.33
CA GLY A 107 -0.85 6.69 0.64
C GLY A 107 0.32 7.14 1.48
N ASP A 108 1.11 6.22 2.03
CA ASP A 108 2.31 6.58 2.79
C ASP A 108 3.33 7.29 1.92
N THR A 109 4.03 8.24 2.52
CA THR A 109 5.06 9.05 1.88
C THR A 109 6.45 8.71 2.39
N LEU A 110 7.41 8.67 1.47
CA LEU A 110 8.84 8.60 1.76
C LEU A 110 9.51 9.90 1.30
N THR A 111 10.38 10.46 2.14
CA THR A 111 11.14 11.70 1.86
C THR A 111 12.56 11.60 2.38
N GLU A 112 13.36 12.62 2.14
CA GLU A 112 14.70 12.80 2.73
C GLU A 112 14.68 13.52 4.09
N GLY A 113 13.54 13.60 4.76
CA GLY A 113 13.36 14.21 6.08
C GLY A 113 12.24 15.23 6.16
N GLU A 114 11.68 15.64 5.04
CA GLU A 114 10.53 16.55 5.02
C GLU A 114 9.24 15.85 5.47
N THR A 115 8.44 16.57 6.24
CA THR A 115 7.08 16.12 6.56
C THR A 115 6.13 16.63 5.50
N MET A 116 5.65 15.71 4.65
CA MET A 116 4.80 16.00 3.51
C MET A 116 3.92 14.79 3.20
N ASN A 117 2.70 15.02 2.71
CA ASN A 117 1.80 13.96 2.25
C ASN A 117 1.22 14.31 0.89
N PHE A 118 1.18 13.34 -0.01
CA PHE A 118 0.57 13.51 -1.32
C PHE A 118 -0.95 13.38 -1.24
N ARG A 119 -1.66 14.14 -2.10
CA ARG A 119 -3.11 14.10 -2.27
C ARG A 119 -3.48 13.41 -3.58
N GLY A 120 -4.75 13.02 -3.70
CA GLY A 120 -5.27 12.45 -4.94
C GLY A 120 -4.72 11.07 -5.28
N ILE A 121 -4.21 10.33 -4.29
CA ILE A 121 -3.86 8.92 -4.49
C ILE A 121 -5.16 8.15 -4.69
N PRO A 122 -5.28 7.37 -5.79
CA PRO A 122 -6.52 6.66 -6.08
C PRO A 122 -6.94 5.76 -4.92
N SER A 123 -8.14 5.99 -4.41
CA SER A 123 -8.84 5.10 -3.49
C SER A 123 -10.20 4.78 -4.09
N PHE A 124 -10.73 3.61 -3.78
CA PHE A 124 -12.08 3.25 -4.22
C PHE A 124 -13.11 3.60 -3.15
N SER A 125 -14.35 3.88 -3.59
CA SER A 125 -15.50 3.96 -2.70
C SER A 125 -16.19 2.61 -2.70
N PRO A 126 -16.39 1.98 -1.53
CA PRO A 126 -17.11 0.72 -1.44
C PRO A 126 -18.56 0.87 -1.91
N GLU A 127 -19.06 -0.14 -2.60
CA GLU A 127 -20.46 -0.23 -3.05
C GLU A 127 -21.24 -1.33 -2.32
N HIS A 128 -20.52 -2.30 -1.76
CA HIS A 128 -21.08 -3.42 -1.01
C HIS A 128 -20.57 -3.40 0.43
N PHE A 129 -21.48 -3.61 1.37
CA PHE A 129 -21.15 -3.63 2.80
C PHE A 129 -21.69 -4.89 3.45
N ARG A 130 -20.88 -5.54 4.30
CA ARG A 130 -21.28 -6.69 5.11
C ARG A 130 -20.63 -6.63 6.49
N TYR A 131 -21.34 -7.07 7.49
CA TYR A 131 -20.74 -7.37 8.79
C TYR A 131 -19.76 -8.53 8.63
N ILE A 132 -18.62 -8.42 9.31
CA ILE A 132 -17.68 -9.54 9.43
C ILE A 132 -17.66 -10.03 10.87
N ASN A 133 -17.83 -11.32 11.05
CA ASN A 133 -17.84 -11.97 12.34
C ASN A 133 -16.75 -13.03 12.41
N ASN A 134 -16.18 -13.20 13.60
CA ASN A 134 -15.23 -14.26 13.88
C ASN A 134 -15.97 -15.60 14.02
N ALA A 135 -15.62 -16.58 13.22
CA ALA A 135 -16.20 -17.92 13.29
C ALA A 135 -15.49 -18.84 14.32
N ASP A 136 -14.28 -18.48 14.75
CA ASP A 136 -13.50 -19.21 15.75
C ASP A 136 -12.91 -18.27 16.81
N PRO A 137 -13.50 -18.20 18.00
CA PRO A 137 -13.03 -17.33 19.08
C PRO A 137 -11.56 -17.52 19.46
N LEU A 138 -11.00 -18.71 19.28
CA LEU A 138 -9.60 -19.01 19.58
C LEU A 138 -8.63 -18.36 18.58
N LYS A 139 -9.13 -17.94 17.43
CA LYS A 139 -8.37 -17.31 16.35
C LYS A 139 -8.63 -15.81 16.19
N ALA A 140 -9.19 -15.16 17.20
CA ALA A 140 -9.55 -13.74 17.15
C ALA A 140 -8.36 -12.83 16.78
N LYS A 141 -7.18 -13.06 17.35
CA LYS A 141 -5.98 -12.27 17.05
C LYS A 141 -5.48 -12.47 15.63
N GLN A 142 -5.55 -13.70 15.12
CA GLN A 142 -5.18 -14.02 13.75
C GLN A 142 -6.14 -13.37 12.75
N LEU A 143 -7.44 -13.40 13.06
CA LEU A 143 -8.47 -12.75 12.25
C LEU A 143 -8.24 -11.23 12.18
N GLU A 144 -8.05 -10.59 13.32
CA GLU A 144 -7.79 -9.14 13.40
C GLU A 144 -6.55 -8.75 12.60
N LYS A 145 -5.43 -9.46 12.82
CA LYS A 145 -4.20 -9.24 12.07
C LYS A 145 -4.40 -9.43 10.57
N GLY A 146 -5.10 -10.48 10.17
CA GLY A 146 -5.38 -10.76 8.76
C GLY A 146 -6.23 -9.66 8.12
N ILE A 147 -7.28 -9.22 8.79
CA ILE A 147 -8.13 -8.11 8.32
C ILE A 147 -7.28 -6.85 8.15
N ASP A 148 -6.50 -6.45 9.15
CA ASP A 148 -5.68 -5.24 9.09
C ASP A 148 -4.69 -5.29 7.92
N GLN A 149 -4.03 -6.41 7.70
CA GLN A 149 -3.08 -6.56 6.58
C GLN A 149 -3.76 -6.54 5.21
N LEU A 150 -4.93 -7.15 5.07
CA LEU A 150 -5.70 -7.10 3.81
C LEU A 150 -6.22 -5.68 3.53
N MET A 151 -6.63 -4.95 4.57
CA MET A 151 -7.02 -3.54 4.41
C MET A 151 -5.84 -2.66 4.00
N ASP A 152 -4.66 -2.90 4.57
CA ASP A 152 -3.43 -2.20 4.18
C ASP A 152 -3.06 -2.42 2.70
N GLU A 153 -3.40 -3.57 2.14
CA GLU A 153 -3.22 -3.86 0.71
C GLU A 153 -4.26 -3.16 -0.19
N GLY A 154 -5.29 -2.54 0.40
CA GLY A 154 -6.36 -1.87 -0.34
C GLY A 154 -7.36 -2.83 -0.98
N VAL A 155 -7.46 -4.07 -0.52
CA VAL A 155 -8.44 -5.06 -1.02
C VAL A 155 -9.87 -4.66 -0.67
N ALA A 156 -10.07 -4.03 0.48
CA ALA A 156 -11.34 -3.57 0.99
C ALA A 156 -11.13 -2.44 2.01
N GLN A 157 -12.21 -1.92 2.57
CA GLN A 157 -12.17 -0.95 3.66
C GLN A 157 -12.89 -1.51 4.89
N LEU A 158 -12.32 -1.27 6.07
CA LEU A 158 -12.89 -1.67 7.35
C LEU A 158 -13.52 -0.46 8.05
N PHE A 159 -14.75 -0.63 8.49
CA PHE A 159 -15.49 0.33 9.31
C PHE A 159 -15.85 -0.31 10.64
N THR A 160 -15.86 0.48 11.70
CA THR A 160 -16.38 0.07 13.00
C THR A 160 -17.58 0.93 13.33
N LEU A 161 -18.72 0.31 13.62
CA LEU A 161 -19.92 1.04 13.98
C LEU A 161 -19.83 1.51 15.45
N GLU A 162 -19.99 2.81 15.65
CA GLU A 162 -19.94 3.41 16.99
C GLU A 162 -21.00 2.87 17.96
N MET A 163 -22.17 2.50 17.43
CA MET A 163 -23.30 2.05 18.24
C MET A 163 -23.07 0.71 18.94
N ASN A 164 -22.32 -0.19 18.34
CA ASN A 164 -22.20 -1.58 18.83
C ASN A 164 -20.83 -2.21 18.65
N ASN A 165 -19.84 -1.43 18.20
CA ASN A 165 -18.48 -1.86 17.88
C ASN A 165 -18.39 -3.02 16.87
N ARG A 166 -19.44 -3.27 16.09
CA ARG A 166 -19.42 -4.28 15.05
C ARG A 166 -18.56 -3.80 13.86
N LYS A 167 -17.82 -4.72 13.31
CA LYS A 167 -16.96 -4.47 12.13
C LYS A 167 -17.73 -4.71 10.85
N VAL A 168 -17.60 -3.78 9.92
CA VAL A 168 -18.20 -3.84 8.57
C VAL A 168 -17.09 -3.74 7.54
N ILE A 169 -17.09 -4.63 6.57
CA ILE A 169 -16.18 -4.59 5.43
C ILE A 169 -16.93 -4.03 4.22
N GLY A 170 -16.34 -3.01 3.60
CA GLY A 170 -16.79 -2.43 2.35
C GLY A 170 -15.91 -2.84 1.19
N THR A 171 -16.53 -3.30 0.09
CA THR A 171 -15.86 -3.74 -1.13
C THR A 171 -16.47 -3.08 -2.37
N VAL A 172 -15.73 -3.03 -3.46
CA VAL A 172 -16.25 -2.57 -4.76
C VAL A 172 -17.12 -3.65 -5.40
N GLY A 173 -16.74 -4.90 -5.28
CA GLY A 173 -17.46 -6.02 -5.88
C GLY A 173 -17.76 -7.15 -4.89
N ALA A 174 -18.86 -7.86 -5.13
CA ALA A 174 -19.32 -8.93 -4.25
C ALA A 174 -18.33 -10.11 -4.14
N LEU A 175 -17.60 -10.41 -5.21
CA LEU A 175 -16.60 -11.49 -5.22
C LEU A 175 -15.43 -11.25 -4.26
N GLN A 176 -15.16 -10.00 -3.89
CA GLN A 176 -14.07 -9.69 -2.96
C GLN A 176 -14.31 -10.29 -1.57
N TYR A 177 -15.53 -10.50 -1.14
CA TYR A 177 -15.83 -11.17 0.12
C TYR A 177 -15.32 -12.60 0.15
N GLU A 178 -15.48 -13.34 -0.93
CA GLU A 178 -14.98 -14.71 -1.07
C GLU A 178 -13.44 -14.72 -1.06
N VAL A 179 -12.81 -13.80 -1.77
CA VAL A 179 -11.35 -13.66 -1.80
C VAL A 179 -10.80 -13.34 -0.40
N ILE A 180 -11.41 -12.40 0.32
CA ILE A 180 -11.01 -12.04 1.67
C ILE A 180 -11.16 -13.24 2.62
N GLN A 181 -12.31 -13.95 2.57
CA GLN A 181 -12.56 -15.13 3.39
C GLN A 181 -11.55 -16.23 3.13
N TYR A 182 -11.28 -16.52 1.86
CA TYR A 182 -10.28 -17.50 1.44
C TYR A 182 -8.89 -17.15 1.96
N ARG A 183 -8.47 -15.91 1.80
CA ARG A 183 -7.14 -15.44 2.23
C ARG A 183 -7.00 -15.43 3.75
N LEU A 184 -8.02 -15.03 4.50
CA LEU A 184 -8.03 -15.09 5.96
C LEU A 184 -7.84 -16.52 6.46
N GLU A 185 -8.50 -17.50 5.84
CA GLU A 185 -8.38 -18.90 6.22
C GLU A 185 -7.01 -19.49 5.84
N HIS A 186 -6.54 -19.27 4.61
CA HIS A 186 -5.33 -19.92 4.09
C HIS A 186 -4.03 -19.23 4.47
N GLU A 187 -4.03 -17.89 4.57
CA GLU A 187 -2.83 -17.12 4.90
C GLU A 187 -2.69 -16.86 6.41
N TYR A 188 -3.81 -16.74 7.14
CA TYR A 188 -3.83 -16.37 8.56
C TYR A 188 -4.39 -17.46 9.49
N GLY A 189 -4.94 -18.51 8.92
CA GLY A 189 -5.56 -19.60 9.68
C GLY A 189 -6.80 -19.16 10.47
N ALA A 190 -7.51 -18.13 10.02
CA ALA A 190 -8.66 -17.56 10.68
C ALA A 190 -9.91 -17.66 9.80
N LYS A 191 -11.03 -18.11 10.38
CA LYS A 191 -12.30 -18.22 9.70
C LYS A 191 -13.22 -17.08 10.07
N CYS A 192 -13.89 -16.50 9.07
CA CYS A 192 -14.90 -15.48 9.26
C CYS A 192 -16.22 -15.89 8.60
N THR A 193 -17.29 -15.25 9.04
CA THR A 193 -18.61 -15.28 8.41
C THR A 193 -19.07 -13.86 8.13
N TYR A 194 -19.98 -13.73 7.16
CA TYR A 194 -20.57 -12.44 6.81
C TYR A 194 -22.06 -12.43 7.10
N GLU A 195 -22.56 -11.28 7.51
CA GLU A 195 -23.98 -10.98 7.60
C GLU A 195 -24.31 -9.77 6.74
N ASN A 196 -25.51 -9.71 6.21
CA ASN A 196 -25.94 -8.57 5.41
C ASN A 196 -25.94 -7.29 6.29
N PHE A 197 -25.42 -6.24 5.71
CA PHE A 197 -25.55 -4.89 6.24
C PHE A 197 -26.80 -4.26 5.60
N PRO A 198 -27.73 -3.69 6.40
CA PRO A 198 -28.97 -3.13 5.89
C PRO A 198 -28.77 -1.87 5.05
#